data_2472255e7e201c89b59e419f20d220f9
#
_entry.id   2472255e7e201c89b59e419f20d220f9
#
_cell.length_a   1.000
_cell.length_b   1.000
_cell.length_c   1.000
_cell.angle_alpha   90.00
_cell.angle_beta   90.00
_cell.angle_gamma   90.00
#
_symmetry.space_group_name_H-M   'P 1'
#
loop_
_entity.id
_entity.type
_entity.pdbx_description
1 polymer ?
#
loop_
_entity_poly.entity_id
_entity_poly.type
_entity_poly.pdbx_seq_one_letter_code
_entity_poly.pdbx_strand_id
1 'polypeptide(L)'
;MKKYLIACLGNIGAEYANTRHNIGFLIADTLMKDHNASFTTQKLGDLAEIKVKGRTFILLKPSTYMNLSGKAVRYWMEKENIPLENLLVICDDLNIPFGTIRIKGKGSDGGHNGLKDIQAQLNTQQYARLRFGISSNFESGKQIDYVLGEWTPEEQTLLPERLEKCAEAVISYGLAGLNITMNTFNNK
;
A
#
# COMPACT_ATOMS: atom_id res chain seq x y z
N MET A 1 -2.48 -0.40 23.59
CA MET A 1 -3.27 -0.43 22.34
C MET A 1 -2.35 -0.85 21.22
N LYS A 2 -2.78 -1.81 20.41
CA LYS A 2 -1.99 -2.25 19.26
C LYS A 2 -1.98 -1.19 18.17
N LYS A 3 -0.78 -0.92 17.67
CA LYS A 3 -0.57 -0.01 16.54
C LYS A 3 -0.10 -0.78 15.32
N TYR A 4 -0.60 -0.39 14.18
CA TYR A 4 -0.21 -0.94 12.89
C TYR A 4 0.27 0.20 11.99
N LEU A 5 1.33 -0.04 11.24
CA LEU A 5 1.76 0.89 10.20
C LEU A 5 1.29 0.35 8.85
N ILE A 6 0.50 1.15 8.16
CA ILE A 6 0.00 0.83 6.83
C ILE A 6 0.77 1.74 5.86
N ALA A 7 1.80 1.19 5.25
CA ALA A 7 2.66 1.93 4.33
C ALA A 7 2.07 1.86 2.93
N CYS A 8 1.48 2.96 2.49
CA CYS A 8 0.78 3.06 1.21
C CYS A 8 1.72 3.70 0.19
N LEU A 9 2.28 2.90 -0.70
CA LEU A 9 3.35 3.36 -1.59
C LEU A 9 2.85 4.17 -2.78
N GLY A 10 3.62 5.18 -3.15
CA GLY A 10 3.35 6.05 -4.28
C GLY A 10 4.44 7.09 -4.43
N ASN A 11 4.35 7.89 -5.47
CA ASN A 11 5.24 9.03 -5.70
C ASN A 11 4.51 10.33 -5.35
N ILE A 12 5.22 11.26 -4.70
CA ILE A 12 4.66 12.57 -4.39
C ILE A 12 4.54 13.40 -5.66
N GLY A 13 3.61 14.36 -5.63
CA GLY A 13 3.40 15.30 -6.72
C GLY A 13 2.10 15.03 -7.46
N ALA A 14 1.46 16.13 -7.91
CA ALA A 14 0.18 16.05 -8.60
C ALA A 14 0.27 15.27 -9.90
N GLU A 15 1.42 15.28 -10.55
CA GLU A 15 1.66 14.56 -11.81
C GLU A 15 1.58 13.04 -11.66
N TYR A 16 1.73 12.52 -10.45
CA TYR A 16 1.66 11.08 -10.19
C TYR A 16 0.34 10.63 -9.56
N ALA A 17 -0.53 11.57 -9.20
CA ALA A 17 -1.71 11.30 -8.37
C ALA A 17 -2.63 10.22 -8.94
N ASN A 18 -2.78 10.15 -10.27
CA ASN A 18 -3.70 9.23 -10.92
C ASN A 18 -2.98 8.11 -11.67
N THR A 19 -1.73 7.84 -11.33
CA THR A 19 -0.97 6.77 -11.96
C THR A 19 -1.23 5.43 -11.29
N ARG A 20 -1.00 4.35 -12.04
CA ARG A 20 -1.13 2.99 -11.51
C ARG A 20 -0.22 2.75 -10.32
N HIS A 21 1.00 3.31 -10.38
CA HIS A 21 2.00 3.15 -9.32
C HIS A 21 1.57 3.79 -7.99
N ASN A 22 0.61 4.71 -8.04
CA ASN A 22 0.10 5.40 -6.85
C ASN A 22 -1.17 4.77 -6.26
N ILE A 23 -1.47 3.52 -6.61
CA ILE A 23 -2.65 2.84 -6.05
C ILE A 23 -2.64 2.83 -4.52
N GLY A 24 -1.45 2.73 -3.90
CA GLY A 24 -1.35 2.80 -2.45
C GLY A 24 -1.88 4.10 -1.88
N PHE A 25 -1.62 5.23 -2.53
CA PHE A 25 -2.14 6.53 -2.10
C PHE A 25 -3.66 6.60 -2.22
N LEU A 26 -4.23 6.01 -3.27
CA LEU A 26 -5.68 5.96 -3.45
C LEU A 26 -6.36 5.13 -2.37
N ILE A 27 -5.76 4.01 -1.99
CA ILE A 27 -6.27 3.17 -0.90
C ILE A 27 -6.19 3.92 0.43
N ALA A 28 -5.10 4.64 0.67
CA ALA A 28 -4.96 5.47 1.86
C ALA A 28 -6.06 6.55 1.93
N ASP A 29 -6.35 7.20 0.80
CA ASP A 29 -7.41 8.20 0.74
C ASP A 29 -8.79 7.61 1.01
N THR A 30 -9.05 6.39 0.53
CA THR A 30 -10.30 5.69 0.78
C THR A 30 -10.44 5.39 2.27
N LEU A 31 -9.40 4.87 2.91
CA LEU A 31 -9.39 4.62 4.35
C LEU A 31 -9.61 5.91 5.14
N MET A 32 -8.94 6.98 4.75
CA MET A 32 -9.10 8.29 5.39
C MET A 32 -10.55 8.76 5.35
N LYS A 33 -11.19 8.69 4.18
CA LYS A 33 -12.60 9.09 4.01
C LYS A 33 -13.56 8.23 4.81
N ASP A 34 -13.38 6.91 4.74
CA ASP A 34 -14.27 5.95 5.38
C ASP A 34 -14.26 6.11 6.91
N HIS A 35 -13.19 6.62 7.47
CA HIS A 35 -13.01 6.75 8.92
C HIS A 35 -12.93 8.18 9.40
N ASN A 36 -13.27 9.15 8.56
CA ASN A 36 -13.29 10.59 8.90
C ASN A 36 -11.95 11.07 9.49
N ALA A 37 -10.85 10.57 8.95
CA ALA A 37 -9.51 10.97 9.35
C ALA A 37 -8.99 12.06 8.42
N SER A 38 -7.81 12.60 8.73
CA SER A 38 -7.15 13.63 7.89
C SER A 38 -5.66 13.37 7.86
N PHE A 39 -5.04 13.58 6.70
CA PHE A 39 -3.60 13.53 6.58
C PHE A 39 -2.95 14.81 7.05
N THR A 40 -1.82 14.70 7.75
CA THR A 40 -0.96 15.82 8.10
C THR A 40 0.43 15.54 7.54
N THR A 41 1.07 16.58 7.02
CA THR A 41 2.44 16.47 6.50
C THR A 41 3.42 16.45 7.65
N GLN A 42 4.24 15.40 7.69
CA GLN A 42 5.26 15.21 8.70
C GLN A 42 6.58 14.78 8.05
N LYS A 43 7.54 14.35 8.85
CA LYS A 43 8.84 13.94 8.33
C LYS A 43 8.68 12.69 7.46
N LEU A 44 9.19 12.76 6.23
CA LEU A 44 9.20 11.68 5.25
C LEU A 44 7.83 11.18 4.79
N GLY A 45 6.75 11.88 5.14
CA GLY A 45 5.45 11.45 4.65
C GLY A 45 4.27 12.21 5.19
N ASP A 46 3.12 11.93 4.61
CA ASP A 46 1.83 12.38 5.12
C ASP A 46 1.25 11.23 5.95
N LEU A 47 0.76 11.56 7.13
CA LEU A 47 0.23 10.57 8.06
C LEU A 47 -1.20 10.88 8.45
N ALA A 48 -2.00 9.82 8.59
CA ALA A 48 -3.33 9.87 9.17
C ALA A 48 -3.47 8.74 10.17
N GLU A 49 -4.31 8.92 11.17
CA GLU A 49 -4.50 7.92 12.22
C GLU A 49 -5.97 7.52 12.25
N ILE A 50 -6.21 6.21 12.24
CA ILE A 50 -7.55 5.63 12.31
C ILE A 50 -7.61 4.72 13.53
N LYS A 51 -8.68 4.84 14.31
CA LYS A 51 -8.89 3.99 15.49
C LYS A 51 -10.14 3.16 15.28
N VAL A 52 -9.99 1.83 15.30
CA VAL A 52 -11.08 0.89 15.11
C VAL A 52 -10.98 -0.21 16.17
N LYS A 53 -12.00 -0.33 16.99
CA LYS A 53 -12.15 -1.42 17.97
C LYS A 53 -10.87 -1.65 18.81
N GLY A 54 -10.29 -0.58 19.33
CA GLY A 54 -9.11 -0.65 20.20
C GLY A 54 -7.79 -0.83 19.46
N ARG A 55 -7.78 -0.74 18.14
CA ARG A 55 -6.55 -0.76 17.35
C ARG A 55 -6.33 0.59 16.69
N THR A 56 -5.08 0.96 16.57
CA THR A 56 -4.67 2.19 15.89
C THR A 56 -3.96 1.83 14.58
N PHE A 57 -4.47 2.34 13.47
CA PHE A 57 -3.85 2.20 12.15
C PHE A 57 -3.22 3.52 11.77
N ILE A 58 -1.92 3.54 11.62
CA ILE A 58 -1.19 4.72 11.16
C ILE A 58 -1.00 4.56 9.66
N LEU A 59 -1.68 5.41 8.88
CA LEU A 59 -1.57 5.42 7.43
C LEU A 59 -0.39 6.31 7.05
N LEU A 60 0.53 5.78 6.28
CA LEU A 60 1.70 6.52 5.80
C LEU A 60 1.67 6.59 4.29
N LYS A 61 1.69 7.82 3.75
CA LYS A 61 2.02 8.07 2.36
C LYS A 61 3.44 8.62 2.34
N PRO A 62 4.46 7.80 1.98
CA PRO A 62 5.83 8.33 1.94
C PRO A 62 5.92 9.55 1.03
N SER A 63 6.61 10.58 1.47
CA SER A 63 6.88 11.77 0.65
C SER A 63 8.20 11.68 -0.10
N THR A 64 8.85 10.53 0.01
CA THR A 64 9.98 10.14 -0.82
C THR A 64 9.46 9.73 -2.20
N TYR A 65 10.34 9.61 -3.18
CA TYR A 65 9.96 8.91 -4.39
C TYR A 65 9.92 7.41 -4.13
N MET A 66 9.27 6.66 -5.01
CA MET A 66 9.02 5.23 -4.82
C MET A 66 10.28 4.44 -4.43
N ASN A 67 11.41 4.72 -5.07
CA ASN A 67 12.66 4.01 -4.82
C ASN A 67 13.31 4.32 -3.46
N LEU A 68 12.73 5.22 -2.68
CA LEU A 68 13.19 5.56 -1.32
C LEU A 68 12.12 5.31 -0.27
N SER A 69 11.09 4.52 -0.60
CA SER A 69 9.98 4.23 0.31
C SER A 69 10.42 3.62 1.64
N GLY A 70 11.44 2.79 1.62
CA GLY A 70 11.93 2.10 2.82
C GLY A 70 12.45 3.04 3.89
N LYS A 71 13.01 4.18 3.49
CA LYS A 71 13.51 5.18 4.44
C LYS A 71 12.37 5.72 5.30
N ALA A 72 11.23 6.03 4.68
CA ALA A 72 10.05 6.52 5.39
C ALA A 72 9.45 5.42 6.29
N VAL A 73 9.34 4.21 5.77
CA VAL A 73 8.78 3.07 6.51
C VAL A 73 9.60 2.79 7.76
N ARG A 74 10.92 2.69 7.61
CA ARG A 74 11.82 2.44 8.75
C ARG A 74 11.71 3.54 9.79
N TYR A 75 11.73 4.80 9.37
CA TYR A 75 11.63 5.94 10.28
C TYR A 75 10.37 5.86 11.13
N TRP A 76 9.20 5.62 10.50
CA TRP A 76 7.94 5.63 11.24
C TRP A 76 7.71 4.38 12.07
N MET A 77 8.25 3.23 11.67
CA MET A 77 8.24 2.05 12.54
C MET A 77 9.02 2.31 13.83
N GLU A 78 10.20 2.91 13.72
CA GLU A 78 11.03 3.24 14.90
C GLU A 78 10.36 4.32 15.75
N LYS A 79 9.86 5.38 15.13
CA LYS A 79 9.23 6.50 15.83
C LYS A 79 8.02 6.07 16.63
N GLU A 80 7.18 5.20 16.08
CA GLU A 80 5.93 4.75 16.69
C GLU A 80 6.06 3.42 17.42
N ASN A 81 7.25 2.86 17.49
CA ASN A 81 7.53 1.56 18.12
C ASN A 81 6.64 0.44 17.56
N ILE A 82 6.54 0.35 16.24
CA ILE A 82 5.71 -0.65 15.57
C ILE A 82 6.58 -1.86 15.24
N PRO A 83 6.23 -3.06 15.73
CA PRO A 83 6.99 -4.27 15.41
C PRO A 83 6.75 -4.69 13.98
N LEU A 84 7.65 -5.49 13.44
CA LEU A 84 7.61 -5.93 12.03
C LEU A 84 6.30 -6.65 11.68
N GLU A 85 5.77 -7.45 12.59
CA GLU A 85 4.51 -8.17 12.37
C GLU A 85 3.28 -7.25 12.29
N ASN A 86 3.42 -5.98 12.62
CA ASN A 86 2.34 -4.98 12.54
C ASN A 86 2.54 -4.00 11.37
N LEU A 87 3.44 -4.34 10.46
CA LEU A 87 3.62 -3.57 9.22
C LEU A 87 2.86 -4.24 8.07
N LEU A 88 2.05 -3.47 7.37
CA LEU A 88 1.43 -3.87 6.10
C LEU A 88 1.83 -2.86 5.04
N VAL A 89 2.44 -3.33 3.96
CA VAL A 89 2.83 -2.50 2.82
C VAL A 89 1.82 -2.70 1.70
N ILE A 90 1.34 -1.60 1.12
CA ILE A 90 0.38 -1.64 0.00
C ILE A 90 1.10 -1.14 -1.25
N CYS A 91 1.05 -1.93 -2.31
CA CYS A 91 1.71 -1.61 -3.58
C CYS A 91 0.97 -2.19 -4.77
N ASP A 92 1.33 -1.71 -5.96
CA ASP A 92 0.85 -2.26 -7.23
C ASP A 92 1.65 -3.51 -7.62
N ASP A 93 1.04 -4.36 -8.45
CA ASP A 93 1.71 -5.57 -8.96
C ASP A 93 1.31 -5.84 -10.42
N LEU A 94 2.31 -5.86 -11.29
CA LEU A 94 2.15 -6.12 -12.73
C LEU A 94 1.72 -7.55 -13.04
N ASN A 95 1.99 -8.49 -12.15
CA ASN A 95 1.78 -9.90 -12.38
C ASN A 95 0.42 -10.40 -11.90
N ILE A 96 -0.44 -9.49 -11.49
CA ILE A 96 -1.78 -9.81 -10.99
C ILE A 96 -2.80 -9.10 -11.89
N PRO A 97 -3.90 -9.76 -12.28
CA PRO A 97 -4.96 -9.11 -13.07
C PRO A 97 -5.50 -7.86 -12.38
N PHE A 98 -5.94 -6.88 -13.17
CA PHE A 98 -6.44 -5.63 -12.63
C PHE A 98 -7.48 -5.84 -11.54
N GLY A 99 -7.29 -5.14 -10.43
CA GLY A 99 -8.26 -5.10 -9.33
C GLY A 99 -8.27 -6.32 -8.42
N THR A 100 -7.53 -7.37 -8.76
CA THR A 100 -7.39 -8.54 -7.91
C THR A 100 -6.39 -8.25 -6.79
N ILE A 101 -6.72 -8.70 -5.59
CA ILE A 101 -5.89 -8.49 -4.40
C ILE A 101 -5.15 -9.78 -4.07
N ARG A 102 -3.86 -9.67 -3.74
CA ARG A 102 -3.08 -10.77 -3.17
C ARG A 102 -2.26 -10.26 -2.00
N ILE A 103 -2.47 -10.91 -0.86
CA ILE A 103 -1.80 -10.57 0.41
C ILE A 103 -0.88 -11.71 0.77
N LYS A 104 0.35 -11.38 1.16
CA LYS A 104 1.35 -12.35 1.66
C LYS A 104 2.06 -11.78 2.87
N GLY A 105 2.51 -12.68 3.76
CA GLY A 105 3.31 -12.30 4.93
C GLY A 105 4.79 -12.17 4.66
N LYS A 106 5.26 -12.62 3.49
CA LYS A 106 6.67 -12.56 3.09
C LYS A 106 6.78 -12.71 1.58
N GLY A 107 7.95 -12.44 1.04
CA GLY A 107 8.21 -12.69 -0.38
C GLY A 107 9.24 -11.73 -0.97
N SER A 108 9.64 -12.00 -2.21
CA SER A 108 10.57 -11.14 -2.95
C SER A 108 9.89 -9.83 -3.37
N ASP A 109 10.70 -8.88 -3.83
CA ASP A 109 10.19 -7.57 -4.27
C ASP A 109 9.49 -7.61 -5.64
N GLY A 110 9.65 -8.71 -6.40
CA GLY A 110 9.03 -8.85 -7.71
C GLY A 110 9.45 -7.78 -8.71
N GLY A 111 10.56 -7.10 -8.49
CA GLY A 111 11.02 -6.01 -9.32
C GLY A 111 10.45 -4.65 -8.94
N HIS A 112 9.58 -4.57 -7.93
CA HIS A 112 8.99 -3.32 -7.46
C HIS A 112 10.02 -2.50 -6.68
N ASN A 113 10.32 -1.29 -7.15
CA ASN A 113 11.40 -0.48 -6.55
C ASN A 113 11.12 -0.06 -5.10
N GLY A 114 9.86 0.17 -4.75
CA GLY A 114 9.49 0.48 -3.37
C GLY A 114 9.75 -0.69 -2.43
N LEU A 115 9.40 -1.90 -2.86
CA LEU A 115 9.64 -3.11 -2.04
C LEU A 115 11.13 -3.40 -1.94
N LYS A 116 11.91 -3.16 -3.00
CA LYS A 116 13.37 -3.29 -2.95
C LYS A 116 13.97 -2.43 -1.86
N ASP A 117 13.56 -1.17 -1.79
CA ASP A 117 14.10 -0.24 -0.80
C ASP A 117 13.65 -0.60 0.62
N ILE A 118 12.39 -1.01 0.79
CA ILE A 118 11.90 -1.48 2.09
C ILE A 118 12.71 -2.68 2.57
N GLN A 119 12.93 -3.66 1.69
CA GLN A 119 13.75 -4.83 2.02
C GLN A 119 15.17 -4.43 2.43
N ALA A 120 15.78 -3.48 1.70
CA ALA A 120 17.12 -3.01 2.02
C ALA A 120 17.16 -2.29 3.37
N GLN A 121 16.19 -1.42 3.64
CA GLN A 121 16.14 -0.63 4.87
C GLN A 121 15.81 -1.47 6.11
N LEU A 122 14.91 -2.44 5.97
CA LEU A 122 14.51 -3.32 7.07
C LEU A 122 15.37 -4.58 7.17
N ASN A 123 16.21 -4.84 6.16
CA ASN A 123 17.07 -6.02 6.07
C ASN A 123 16.28 -7.33 6.20
N THR A 124 15.09 -7.39 5.61
CA THR A 124 14.25 -8.58 5.64
C THR A 124 13.18 -8.52 4.54
N GLN A 125 12.72 -9.69 4.08
CA GLN A 125 11.58 -9.84 3.20
C GLN A 125 10.33 -10.30 3.97
N GLN A 126 10.43 -10.48 5.28
CA GLN A 126 9.36 -11.05 6.09
C GLN A 126 8.48 -9.95 6.70
N TYR A 127 7.71 -9.29 5.85
CA TYR A 127 6.68 -8.34 6.25
C TYR A 127 5.46 -8.54 5.36
N ALA A 128 4.28 -8.24 5.90
CA ALA A 128 3.03 -8.38 5.17
C ALA A 128 2.91 -7.35 4.05
N ARG A 129 2.39 -7.77 2.90
CA ARG A 129 2.12 -6.86 1.79
C ARG A 129 0.79 -7.19 1.15
N LEU A 130 0.04 -6.15 0.82
CA LEU A 130 -1.16 -6.21 0.01
C LEU A 130 -0.78 -5.71 -1.38
N ARG A 131 -0.92 -6.57 -2.39
CA ARG A 131 -0.58 -6.25 -3.76
C ARG A 131 -1.85 -6.09 -4.56
N PHE A 132 -2.00 -4.92 -5.17
CA PHE A 132 -3.14 -4.61 -6.03
C PHE A 132 -2.74 -4.85 -7.48
N GLY A 133 -3.46 -5.73 -8.16
CA GLY A 133 -3.17 -6.08 -9.54
C GLY A 133 -3.42 -4.90 -10.48
N ILE A 134 -2.45 -4.61 -11.32
CA ILE A 134 -2.57 -3.59 -12.38
C ILE A 134 -2.41 -4.19 -13.78
N SER A 135 -2.22 -5.51 -13.85
CA SER A 135 -1.90 -6.26 -15.06
C SER A 135 -0.65 -5.73 -15.78
N SER A 136 -0.34 -6.27 -16.95
CA SER A 136 0.92 -5.96 -17.64
C SER A 136 0.68 -5.75 -19.15
N ASN A 137 -0.33 -4.98 -19.47
CA ASN A 137 -0.70 -4.68 -20.88
C ASN A 137 0.21 -3.61 -21.48
N PHE A 138 1.48 -3.97 -21.68
CA PHE A 138 2.45 -3.07 -22.29
C PHE A 138 3.46 -3.87 -23.12
N GLU A 139 4.09 -3.20 -24.08
CA GLU A 139 5.14 -3.79 -24.89
C GLU A 139 6.46 -3.85 -24.12
N SER A 140 7.34 -4.77 -24.53
CA SER A 140 8.68 -4.89 -23.93
C SER A 140 9.39 -3.54 -23.89
N GLY A 141 9.96 -3.21 -22.73
CA GLY A 141 10.66 -1.95 -22.52
C GLY A 141 9.77 -0.78 -22.13
N LYS A 142 8.45 -0.97 -22.04
CA LYS A 142 7.49 0.08 -21.70
C LYS A 142 6.95 -0.01 -20.28
N GLN A 143 7.59 -0.78 -19.41
CA GLN A 143 7.12 -1.00 -18.05
C GLN A 143 7.02 0.30 -17.24
N ILE A 144 8.02 1.16 -17.32
CA ILE A 144 8.02 2.42 -16.58
C ILE A 144 6.87 3.31 -17.03
N ASP A 145 6.66 3.43 -18.35
CA ASP A 145 5.56 4.22 -18.88
C ASP A 145 4.20 3.68 -18.43
N TYR A 146 4.08 2.36 -18.33
CA TYR A 146 2.84 1.71 -17.92
C TYR A 146 2.51 1.99 -16.44
N VAL A 147 3.45 1.77 -15.54
CA VAL A 147 3.20 1.98 -14.10
C VAL A 147 2.99 3.46 -13.77
N LEU A 148 3.62 4.36 -14.52
CA LEU A 148 3.42 5.81 -14.38
C LEU A 148 2.29 6.33 -15.27
N GLY A 149 1.59 5.43 -15.98
CA GLY A 149 0.42 5.78 -16.77
C GLY A 149 -0.85 5.81 -15.95
N GLU A 150 -1.87 6.48 -16.48
CA GLU A 150 -3.15 6.59 -15.82
C GLU A 150 -4.05 5.39 -16.13
N TRP A 151 -5.10 5.24 -15.32
CA TRP A 151 -6.08 4.17 -15.48
C TRP A 151 -6.89 4.33 -16.76
N THR A 152 -7.22 3.21 -17.41
CA THR A 152 -8.14 3.25 -18.56
C THR A 152 -9.55 3.62 -18.09
N PRO A 153 -10.45 4.07 -18.99
CA PRO A 153 -11.84 4.36 -18.61
C PRO A 153 -12.55 3.16 -17.97
N GLU A 154 -12.31 1.95 -18.44
CA GLU A 154 -12.88 0.73 -17.87
C GLU A 154 -12.37 0.50 -16.45
N GLU A 155 -11.06 0.67 -16.25
CA GLU A 155 -10.46 0.54 -14.92
C GLU A 155 -11.00 1.59 -13.96
N GLN A 156 -11.14 2.85 -14.41
CA GLN A 156 -11.69 3.92 -13.59
C GLN A 156 -13.10 3.61 -13.10
N THR A 157 -13.93 2.96 -13.92
CA THR A 157 -15.29 2.59 -13.54
C THR A 157 -15.31 1.57 -12.41
N LEU A 158 -14.36 0.63 -12.40
CA LEU A 158 -14.29 -0.44 -11.41
C LEU A 158 -13.50 -0.05 -10.16
N LEU A 159 -12.69 1.00 -10.25
CA LEU A 159 -11.73 1.36 -9.21
C LEU A 159 -12.37 1.66 -7.85
N PRO A 160 -13.49 2.42 -7.73
CA PRO A 160 -14.08 2.71 -6.42
C PRO A 160 -14.44 1.46 -5.62
N GLU A 161 -15.04 0.46 -6.24
CA GLU A 161 -15.38 -0.81 -5.58
C GLU A 161 -14.12 -1.57 -5.14
N ARG A 162 -13.11 -1.58 -6.02
CA ARG A 162 -11.83 -2.24 -5.71
C ARG A 162 -11.10 -1.57 -4.56
N LEU A 163 -11.14 -0.25 -4.50
CA LEU A 163 -10.54 0.51 -3.40
C LEU A 163 -11.22 0.20 -2.06
N GLU A 164 -12.55 0.12 -2.05
CA GLU A 164 -13.29 -0.24 -0.82
C GLU A 164 -12.93 -1.65 -0.35
N LYS A 165 -12.77 -2.58 -1.27
CA LYS A 165 -12.35 -3.94 -0.91
C LYS A 165 -10.96 -3.94 -0.28
N CYS A 166 -10.03 -3.15 -0.79
CA CYS A 166 -8.70 -3.00 -0.20
C CYS A 166 -8.78 -2.38 1.18
N ALA A 167 -9.62 -1.36 1.35
CA ALA A 167 -9.81 -0.71 2.66
C ALA A 167 -10.33 -1.72 3.69
N GLU A 168 -11.31 -2.55 3.32
CA GLU A 168 -11.82 -3.62 4.18
C GLU A 168 -10.72 -4.62 4.56
N ALA A 169 -9.86 -4.98 3.60
CA ALA A 169 -8.76 -5.91 3.84
C ALA A 169 -7.74 -5.34 4.85
N VAL A 170 -7.45 -4.05 4.77
CA VAL A 170 -6.55 -3.38 5.71
C VAL A 170 -7.10 -3.45 7.13
N ILE A 171 -8.37 -3.11 7.30
CA ILE A 171 -9.01 -3.17 8.62
C ILE A 171 -9.05 -4.61 9.14
N SER A 172 -9.39 -5.57 8.29
CA SER A 172 -9.37 -6.99 8.63
C SER A 172 -8.00 -7.45 9.12
N TYR A 173 -6.93 -6.98 8.47
CA TYR A 173 -5.57 -7.32 8.89
C TYR A 173 -5.32 -6.95 10.35
N GLY A 174 -5.72 -5.77 10.76
CA GLY A 174 -5.55 -5.32 12.15
C GLY A 174 -6.50 -5.97 13.15
N LEU A 175 -7.73 -6.30 12.72
CA LEU A 175 -8.74 -6.85 13.62
C LEU A 175 -8.73 -8.38 13.70
N ALA A 176 -8.53 -9.05 12.57
CA ALA A 176 -8.64 -10.51 12.47
C ALA A 176 -7.29 -11.21 12.24
N GLY A 177 -6.26 -10.47 11.86
CA GLY A 177 -4.93 -11.00 11.60
C GLY A 177 -4.69 -11.39 10.16
N LEU A 178 -3.43 -11.67 9.85
CA LEU A 178 -2.96 -11.93 8.50
C LEU A 178 -3.64 -13.14 7.85
N ASN A 179 -3.71 -14.27 8.56
CA ASN A 179 -4.20 -15.52 7.98
C ASN A 179 -5.68 -15.43 7.59
N ILE A 180 -6.52 -14.89 8.46
CA ILE A 180 -7.94 -14.72 8.16
C ILE A 180 -8.13 -13.74 7.01
N THR A 181 -7.36 -12.67 7.00
CA THR A 181 -7.42 -11.66 5.92
C THR A 181 -7.01 -12.27 4.59
N MET A 182 -5.95 -13.08 4.55
CA MET A 182 -5.55 -13.77 3.33
C MET A 182 -6.66 -14.71 2.82
N ASN A 183 -7.25 -15.48 3.71
CA ASN A 183 -8.32 -16.41 3.34
C ASN A 183 -9.56 -15.69 2.81
N THR A 184 -9.87 -14.53 3.35
CA THR A 184 -11.06 -13.77 2.97
C THR A 184 -10.87 -13.00 1.66
N PHE A 185 -9.71 -12.40 1.44
CA PHE A 185 -9.50 -11.41 0.38
C PHE A 185 -8.61 -11.86 -0.77
N ASN A 186 -7.76 -12.88 -0.60
CA ASN A 186 -6.85 -13.29 -1.69
C ASN A 186 -7.63 -13.76 -2.90
N ASN A 187 -7.17 -13.28 -4.08
CA ASN A 187 -7.75 -13.58 -5.39
C ASN A 187 -9.18 -13.04 -5.56
N LYS A 188 -9.56 -12.07 -4.76
CA LYS A 188 -10.82 -11.34 -4.88
C LYS A 188 -10.58 -9.99 -5.51
#